data_3dbff3e0e27fe7537ff65d19f89be653
#
_entry.id   3dbff3e0e27fe7537ff65d19f89be653
#
_cell.length_a   1.000
_cell.length_b   1.000
_cell.length_c   1.000
_cell.angle_alpha   90.00
_cell.angle_beta   90.00
_cell.angle_gamma   90.00
#
_symmetry.space_group_name_H-M   'P 1'
#
loop_
_entity.id
_entity.type
_entity.pdbx_description
1 polymer ?
#
loop_
_entity_poly.entity_id
_entity_poly.type
_entity_poly.pdbx_seq_one_letter_code
_entity_poly.pdbx_strand_id
1 'polypeptide(L)'
;MHRGYEKLAEVRSYPQITTLVNRIDWVAGFSNEIPFIAGAERLMEIEVPERAKHIRLILNEMARISSHFVFNGAYALEVGALTPIFYAMEDRERVLDLIESVTGGRFHPNFNRIGGVKPAAGAGPTSKKNIQDLPAGFYRDTKVAMEKVIEAADQFQNLIGGNEVFKKRTKNVGVLTAETAEAYGVSGPILRASGVKSDLRTQTDYLPYDQFDYDIPTGENGDCYDRWDVRVKEMVESAKIVLQAIDSMPSGPLQAKVPKVIKVPKGRTYVSCLLYTSDAADENPS
;
A
#
# COMPACT_ATOMS: atom_id res chain seq x y z
N MET A 1 -2.62 18.61 -12.83
CA MET A 1 -3.99 18.70 -12.27
C MET A 1 -3.97 18.05 -10.91
N HIS A 2 -4.98 18.07 -10.09
CA HIS A 2 -5.04 17.43 -8.75
C HIS A 2 -3.95 17.84 -7.74
N ARG A 3 -3.29 18.99 -7.89
CA ARG A 3 -2.26 19.52 -7.00
C ARG A 3 -2.76 20.60 -6.03
N GLY A 4 -4.06 20.79 -5.94
CA GLY A 4 -4.66 21.75 -5.01
C GLY A 4 -4.38 21.47 -3.54
N TYR A 5 -4.11 20.20 -3.18
CA TYR A 5 -3.75 19.81 -1.82
C TYR A 5 -2.44 20.48 -1.36
N GLU A 6 -1.45 20.65 -2.25
CA GLU A 6 -0.18 21.31 -1.94
C GLU A 6 -0.42 22.75 -1.45
N LYS A 7 -1.28 23.48 -2.15
CA LYS A 7 -1.64 24.85 -1.78
C LYS A 7 -2.47 24.93 -0.51
N LEU A 8 -3.37 23.97 -0.29
CA LEU A 8 -4.13 23.86 0.95
C LEU A 8 -3.22 23.50 2.14
N ALA A 9 -2.20 22.66 1.92
CA ALA A 9 -1.25 22.28 2.96
C ALA A 9 -0.47 23.47 3.54
N GLU A 10 -0.22 24.54 2.75
CA GLU A 10 0.45 25.74 3.23
C GLU A 10 -0.31 26.47 4.35
N VAL A 11 -1.64 26.29 4.44
CA VAL A 11 -2.54 26.99 5.36
C VAL A 11 -3.24 26.06 6.36
N ARG A 12 -2.88 24.79 6.40
CA ARG A 12 -3.46 23.78 7.30
C ARG A 12 -2.46 23.33 8.35
N SER A 13 -2.99 22.83 9.47
CA SER A 13 -2.15 22.16 10.47
C SER A 13 -1.75 20.76 9.99
N TYR A 14 -0.60 20.24 10.47
CA TYR A 14 -0.11 18.92 10.09
C TYR A 14 -1.16 17.79 10.24
N PRO A 15 -1.96 17.71 11.33
CA PRO A 15 -3.01 16.69 11.41
C PRO A 15 -4.11 16.85 10.34
N GLN A 16 -4.39 18.08 9.87
CA GLN A 16 -5.35 18.32 8.79
C GLN A 16 -4.79 17.94 7.43
N ILE A 17 -3.47 18.10 7.23
CA ILE A 17 -2.81 17.73 5.96
C ILE A 17 -2.88 16.21 5.75
N THR A 18 -2.79 15.39 6.80
CA THR A 18 -2.95 13.93 6.68
C THR A 18 -4.25 13.55 5.97
N THR A 19 -5.33 14.29 6.22
CA THR A 19 -6.60 14.08 5.52
C THR A 19 -6.54 14.47 4.04
N LEU A 20 -5.73 15.47 3.67
CA LEU A 20 -5.56 15.89 2.28
C LEU A 20 -4.73 14.89 1.47
N VAL A 21 -3.58 14.48 2.01
CA VAL A 21 -2.66 13.57 1.30
C VAL A 21 -3.27 12.20 1.05
N ASN A 22 -4.14 11.73 1.93
CA ASN A 22 -4.89 10.50 1.78
C ASN A 22 -5.75 10.44 0.49
N ARG A 23 -6.06 11.59 -0.10
CA ARG A 23 -6.89 11.72 -1.31
C ARG A 23 -6.10 11.95 -2.59
N ILE A 24 -4.79 11.97 -2.53
CA ILE A 24 -3.93 12.05 -3.73
C ILE A 24 -4.18 10.83 -4.60
N ASP A 25 -4.22 9.66 -3.96
CA ASP A 25 -4.58 8.39 -4.56
C ASP A 25 -5.63 7.69 -3.70
N TRP A 26 -6.84 7.61 -4.23
CA TRP A 26 -7.97 7.03 -3.51
C TRP A 26 -7.89 5.51 -3.38
N VAL A 27 -7.15 4.83 -4.27
CA VAL A 27 -7.02 3.37 -4.28
C VAL A 27 -6.06 2.88 -3.20
N ALA A 28 -5.02 3.67 -2.90
CA ALA A 28 -4.01 3.37 -1.88
C ALA A 28 -3.83 4.53 -0.88
N GLY A 29 -4.94 5.12 -0.43
CA GLY A 29 -4.95 6.30 0.44
C GLY A 29 -4.09 6.16 1.69
N PHE A 30 -3.98 4.96 2.27
CA PHE A 30 -3.14 4.70 3.43
C PHE A 30 -1.65 4.91 3.12
N SER A 31 -1.20 4.47 1.94
CA SER A 31 0.20 4.61 1.52
C SER A 31 0.63 6.07 1.37
N ASN A 32 -0.29 6.98 1.04
CA ASN A 32 0.00 8.41 0.95
C ASN A 32 0.21 9.08 2.32
N GLU A 33 -0.42 8.56 3.38
CA GLU A 33 -0.26 9.14 4.71
C GLU A 33 1.18 8.98 5.24
N ILE A 34 1.80 7.84 4.97
CA ILE A 34 3.06 7.44 5.58
C ILE A 34 4.21 8.39 5.25
N PRO A 35 4.54 8.72 4.00
CA PRO A 35 5.68 9.57 3.68
C PRO A 35 5.52 11.00 4.23
N PHE A 36 4.31 11.53 4.23
CA PHE A 36 4.04 12.82 4.84
C PHE A 36 4.33 12.83 6.34
N ILE A 37 3.82 11.81 7.05
CA ILE A 37 4.04 11.65 8.49
C ILE A 37 5.53 11.38 8.77
N ALA A 38 6.18 10.48 8.04
CA ALA A 38 7.60 10.17 8.22
C ALA A 38 8.49 11.40 7.95
N GLY A 39 8.13 12.24 6.99
CA GLY A 39 8.82 13.51 6.76
C GLY A 39 8.74 14.47 7.96
N ALA A 40 7.57 14.58 8.58
CA ALA A 40 7.39 15.39 9.78
C ALA A 40 8.15 14.77 10.98
N GLU A 41 8.11 13.46 11.15
CA GLU A 41 8.83 12.72 12.20
C GLU A 41 10.33 12.91 12.09
N ARG A 42 10.90 12.81 10.86
CA ARG A 42 12.34 13.10 10.62
C ARG A 42 12.72 14.53 11.00
N LEU A 43 11.93 15.53 10.61
CA LEU A 43 12.22 16.92 10.96
C LEU A 43 12.09 17.19 12.47
N MET A 44 11.27 16.44 13.16
CA MET A 44 11.06 16.55 14.62
C MET A 44 11.95 15.61 15.43
N GLU A 45 12.77 14.77 14.77
CA GLU A 45 13.63 13.76 15.41
C GLU A 45 12.84 12.81 16.32
N ILE A 46 11.64 12.39 15.87
CA ILE A 46 10.77 11.50 16.63
C ILE A 46 11.02 10.06 16.22
N GLU A 47 11.41 9.23 17.16
CA GLU A 47 11.46 7.78 16.99
C GLU A 47 10.06 7.17 17.15
N VAL A 48 9.58 6.52 16.10
CA VAL A 48 8.30 5.82 16.08
C VAL A 48 8.46 4.45 16.74
N PRO A 49 7.56 4.05 17.66
CA PRO A 49 7.62 2.73 18.27
C PRO A 49 7.52 1.60 17.25
N GLU A 50 8.29 0.53 17.47
CA GLU A 50 8.35 -0.62 16.54
C GLU A 50 6.96 -1.25 16.28
N ARG A 51 6.14 -1.37 17.32
CA ARG A 51 4.77 -1.84 17.15
C ARG A 51 3.94 -0.97 16.19
N ALA A 52 4.07 0.34 16.29
CA ALA A 52 3.38 1.26 15.38
C ALA A 52 3.89 1.14 13.93
N LYS A 53 5.21 0.94 13.75
CA LYS A 53 5.80 0.69 12.42
C LYS A 53 5.27 -0.60 11.80
N HIS A 54 5.14 -1.69 12.58
CA HIS A 54 4.57 -2.96 12.11
C HIS A 54 3.10 -2.82 11.71
N ILE A 55 2.29 -2.10 12.51
CA ILE A 55 0.89 -1.84 12.15
C ILE A 55 0.80 -1.01 10.87
N ARG A 56 1.64 0.02 10.72
CA ARG A 56 1.73 0.81 9.48
C ARG A 56 2.08 -0.08 8.29
N LEU A 57 3.05 -0.97 8.43
CA LEU A 57 3.48 -1.89 7.38
C LEU A 57 2.36 -2.83 6.97
N ILE A 58 1.69 -3.48 7.92
CA ILE A 58 0.57 -4.39 7.64
C ILE A 58 -0.54 -3.68 6.85
N LEU A 59 -0.98 -2.52 7.33
CA LEU A 59 -2.04 -1.77 6.66
C LEU A 59 -1.60 -1.20 5.31
N ASN A 60 -0.32 -0.89 5.15
CA ASN A 60 0.23 -0.45 3.87
C ASN A 60 0.25 -1.56 2.83
N GLU A 61 0.66 -2.78 3.21
CA GLU A 61 0.61 -3.92 2.29
C GLU A 61 -0.84 -4.37 2.00
N MET A 62 -1.76 -4.27 2.95
CA MET A 62 -3.19 -4.45 2.70
C MET A 62 -3.75 -3.42 1.71
N ALA A 63 -3.33 -2.15 1.82
CA ALA A 63 -3.71 -1.11 0.87
C ALA A 63 -3.16 -1.41 -0.53
N ARG A 64 -1.91 -1.89 -0.64
CA ARG A 64 -1.32 -2.36 -1.91
C ARG A 64 -2.12 -3.50 -2.52
N ILE A 65 -2.45 -4.55 -1.75
CA ILE A 65 -3.29 -5.66 -2.21
C ILE A 65 -4.63 -5.14 -2.72
N SER A 66 -5.28 -4.25 -1.96
CA SER A 66 -6.54 -3.63 -2.36
C SER A 66 -6.44 -2.86 -3.67
N SER A 67 -5.33 -2.13 -3.89
CA SER A 67 -5.03 -1.43 -5.15
C SER A 67 -4.87 -2.40 -6.32
N HIS A 68 -4.08 -3.45 -6.13
CA HIS A 68 -3.86 -4.46 -7.18
C HIS A 68 -5.12 -5.23 -7.55
N PHE A 69 -6.05 -5.46 -6.62
CA PHE A 69 -7.37 -6.01 -6.95
C PHE A 69 -8.16 -5.11 -7.89
N VAL A 70 -8.16 -3.80 -7.64
CA VAL A 70 -8.83 -2.83 -8.53
C VAL A 70 -8.22 -2.88 -9.93
N PHE A 71 -6.88 -2.82 -10.01
CA PHE A 71 -6.20 -2.91 -11.31
C PHE A 71 -6.53 -4.21 -12.02
N ASN A 72 -6.34 -5.37 -11.38
CA ASN A 72 -6.51 -6.65 -12.03
C ASN A 72 -7.94 -6.86 -12.55
N GLY A 73 -8.95 -6.40 -11.80
CA GLY A 73 -10.34 -6.45 -12.22
C GLY A 73 -10.64 -5.49 -13.37
N ALA A 74 -10.24 -4.23 -13.26
CA ALA A 74 -10.47 -3.20 -14.27
C ALA A 74 -9.70 -3.50 -15.57
N TYR A 75 -8.46 -3.94 -15.45
CA TYR A 75 -7.64 -4.27 -16.62
C TYR A 75 -8.23 -5.42 -17.45
N ALA A 76 -8.72 -6.46 -16.79
CA ALA A 76 -9.42 -7.54 -17.47
C ALA A 76 -10.68 -7.04 -18.21
N LEU A 77 -11.43 -6.13 -17.59
CA LEU A 77 -12.61 -5.49 -18.18
C LEU A 77 -12.24 -4.69 -19.43
N GLU A 78 -11.19 -3.87 -19.37
CA GLU A 78 -10.73 -3.04 -20.50
C GLU A 78 -10.29 -3.89 -21.71
N VAL A 79 -9.74 -5.07 -21.47
CA VAL A 79 -9.41 -6.01 -22.57
C VAL A 79 -10.55 -6.96 -22.94
N GLY A 80 -11.76 -6.73 -22.41
CA GLY A 80 -13.00 -7.39 -22.84
C GLY A 80 -13.43 -8.60 -22.00
N ALA A 81 -12.92 -8.77 -20.78
CA ALA A 81 -13.32 -9.82 -19.85
C ALA A 81 -14.05 -9.20 -18.65
N LEU A 82 -15.40 -9.14 -18.70
CA LEU A 82 -16.21 -8.49 -17.66
C LEU A 82 -16.20 -9.23 -16.31
N THR A 83 -16.27 -10.55 -16.32
CA THR A 83 -16.47 -11.34 -15.08
C THR A 83 -15.38 -11.18 -14.02
N PRO A 84 -14.09 -11.07 -14.36
CA PRO A 84 -13.01 -10.97 -13.35
C PRO A 84 -13.14 -9.80 -12.39
N ILE A 85 -13.74 -8.67 -12.79
CA ILE A 85 -13.91 -7.52 -11.93
C ILE A 85 -14.79 -7.83 -10.70
N PHE A 86 -15.80 -8.68 -10.85
CA PHE A 86 -16.67 -9.05 -9.74
C PHE A 86 -15.93 -9.88 -8.69
N TYR A 87 -15.11 -10.83 -9.12
CA TYR A 87 -14.26 -11.61 -8.21
C TYR A 87 -13.22 -10.71 -7.50
N ALA A 88 -12.57 -9.83 -8.28
CA ALA A 88 -11.61 -8.89 -7.73
C ALA A 88 -12.23 -8.00 -6.65
N MET A 89 -13.44 -7.48 -6.88
CA MET A 89 -14.12 -6.63 -5.91
C MET A 89 -14.59 -7.40 -4.68
N GLU A 90 -15.06 -8.65 -4.83
CA GLU A 90 -15.43 -9.50 -3.70
C GLU A 90 -14.24 -9.79 -2.77
N ASP A 91 -13.11 -10.19 -3.33
CA ASP A 91 -11.91 -10.47 -2.52
C ASP A 91 -11.31 -9.21 -1.91
N ARG A 92 -11.38 -8.08 -2.64
CA ARG A 92 -11.00 -6.77 -2.12
C ARG A 92 -11.81 -6.36 -0.91
N GLU A 93 -13.11 -6.64 -0.86
CA GLU A 93 -13.97 -6.32 0.29
C GLU A 93 -13.45 -6.95 1.58
N ARG A 94 -12.96 -8.20 1.55
CA ARG A 94 -12.37 -8.87 2.71
C ARG A 94 -11.17 -8.11 3.29
N VAL A 95 -10.33 -7.55 2.41
CA VAL A 95 -9.17 -6.73 2.82
C VAL A 95 -9.64 -5.38 3.38
N LEU A 96 -10.64 -4.76 2.75
CA LEU A 96 -11.21 -3.50 3.23
C LEU A 96 -11.90 -3.64 4.59
N ASP A 97 -12.56 -4.76 4.86
CA ASP A 97 -13.18 -5.04 6.17
C ASP A 97 -12.12 -5.08 7.28
N LEU A 98 -10.94 -5.65 7.01
CA LEU A 98 -9.83 -5.63 7.95
C LEU A 98 -9.28 -4.21 8.16
N ILE A 99 -9.06 -3.45 7.10
CA ILE A 99 -8.61 -2.06 7.19
C ILE A 99 -9.63 -1.23 7.99
N GLU A 100 -10.92 -1.38 7.71
CA GLU A 100 -11.99 -0.68 8.42
C GLU A 100 -12.04 -1.05 9.89
N SER A 101 -11.89 -2.33 10.22
CA SER A 101 -11.93 -2.80 11.62
C SER A 101 -10.85 -2.14 12.50
N VAL A 102 -9.69 -1.82 11.91
CA VAL A 102 -8.59 -1.15 12.61
C VAL A 102 -8.73 0.36 12.54
N THR A 103 -9.01 0.91 11.38
CA THR A 103 -8.90 2.36 11.13
C THR A 103 -10.22 3.11 11.28
N GLY A 104 -11.36 2.42 11.13
CA GLY A 104 -12.69 3.01 11.07
C GLY A 104 -13.07 3.56 9.69
N GLY A 105 -12.22 3.37 8.68
CA GLY A 105 -12.45 3.86 7.31
C GLY A 105 -12.02 2.85 6.26
N ARG A 106 -12.82 2.67 5.22
CA ARG A 106 -12.56 1.72 4.13
C ARG A 106 -11.60 2.29 3.09
N PHE A 107 -11.77 3.56 2.68
CA PHE A 107 -11.03 4.21 1.61
C PHE A 107 -10.02 5.25 2.11
N HIS A 108 -10.42 6.03 3.08
CA HIS A 108 -9.65 7.15 3.62
C HIS A 108 -9.47 6.99 5.12
N PRO A 109 -8.59 6.11 5.56
CA PRO A 109 -8.51 5.70 6.96
C PRO A 109 -8.08 6.82 7.91
N ASN A 110 -7.26 7.78 7.44
CA ASN A 110 -6.74 8.86 8.27
C ASN A 110 -6.28 8.34 9.65
N PHE A 111 -5.45 7.31 9.63
CA PHE A 111 -5.09 6.52 10.80
C PHE A 111 -3.71 6.84 11.35
N ASN A 112 -2.76 7.13 10.46
CA ASN A 112 -1.41 7.50 10.87
C ASN A 112 -1.39 8.85 11.60
N ARG A 113 -0.50 8.95 12.57
CA ARG A 113 -0.24 10.18 13.36
C ARG A 113 1.24 10.39 13.47
N ILE A 114 1.69 11.64 13.57
CA ILE A 114 3.07 11.95 13.88
C ILE A 114 3.43 11.28 15.21
N GLY A 115 4.43 10.43 15.16
CA GLY A 115 4.88 9.61 16.28
C GLY A 115 4.22 8.24 16.40
N GLY A 116 3.34 7.82 15.45
CA GLY A 116 2.73 6.49 15.51
C GLY A 116 1.39 6.36 14.80
N VAL A 117 0.43 5.71 15.43
CA VAL A 117 -0.92 5.43 14.90
C VAL A 117 -1.99 5.74 15.94
N LYS A 118 -3.23 5.95 15.49
CA LYS A 118 -4.39 6.02 16.38
C LYS A 118 -4.63 4.66 17.06
N PRO A 119 -5.32 4.65 18.22
CA PRO A 119 -5.96 3.43 18.72
C PRO A 119 -6.96 2.89 17.69
N ALA A 120 -7.10 1.58 17.58
CA ALA A 120 -8.04 0.97 16.66
C ALA A 120 -9.48 1.41 16.91
N ALA A 121 -10.27 1.53 15.83
CA ALA A 121 -11.65 2.01 15.90
C ALA A 121 -12.57 1.11 16.75
N GLY A 122 -12.31 -0.19 16.78
CA GLY A 122 -13.04 -1.18 17.59
C GLY A 122 -12.50 -1.39 19.00
N ALA A 123 -11.43 -0.69 19.39
CA ALA A 123 -10.94 -0.72 20.75
C ALA A 123 -11.93 0.04 21.64
N GLY A 124 -12.70 -0.68 22.46
CA GLY A 124 -13.65 -0.10 23.41
C GLY A 124 -12.97 0.87 24.37
N PRO A 125 -13.71 1.59 25.23
CA PRO A 125 -13.16 2.52 26.19
C PRO A 125 -12.17 1.77 27.10
N THR A 126 -10.93 1.88 26.78
CA THR A 126 -9.84 1.16 27.44
C THR A 126 -9.67 1.69 28.86
N SER A 127 -9.72 0.77 29.82
CA SER A 127 -9.11 1.05 31.12
C SER A 127 -7.66 1.47 30.84
N LYS A 128 -7.14 2.44 31.58
CA LYS A 128 -5.80 3.06 31.41
C LYS A 128 -4.61 2.07 31.35
N LYS A 129 -4.85 0.77 31.41
CA LYS A 129 -3.83 -0.29 31.45
C LYS A 129 -3.76 -1.21 30.24
N ASN A 130 -4.82 -1.29 29.40
CA ASN A 130 -4.83 -2.16 28.22
C ASN A 130 -5.41 -1.41 27.02
N ILE A 131 -4.59 -0.63 26.34
CA ILE A 131 -4.94 -0.07 25.03
C ILE A 131 -4.90 -1.26 24.06
N GLN A 132 -6.06 -1.79 23.71
CA GLN A 132 -6.16 -2.69 22.56
C GLN A 132 -5.93 -1.84 21.30
N ASP A 133 -4.82 -2.07 20.68
CA ASP A 133 -4.37 -1.37 19.48
C ASP A 133 -4.95 -1.99 18.21
N LEU A 134 -5.31 -3.27 18.26
CA LEU A 134 -5.94 -4.05 17.20
C LEU A 134 -7.22 -4.70 17.70
N PRO A 135 -8.24 -4.87 16.86
CA PRO A 135 -9.50 -5.52 17.24
C PRO A 135 -9.29 -6.96 17.70
N ALA A 136 -10.21 -7.44 18.56
CA ALA A 136 -10.22 -8.85 18.92
C ALA A 136 -10.43 -9.72 17.67
N GLY A 137 -9.58 -10.74 17.51
CA GLY A 137 -9.61 -11.65 16.35
C GLY A 137 -8.84 -11.16 15.12
N PHE A 138 -8.32 -9.93 15.12
CA PHE A 138 -7.62 -9.36 13.96
C PHE A 138 -6.52 -10.28 13.39
N TYR A 139 -5.71 -10.89 14.24
CA TYR A 139 -4.63 -11.80 13.79
C TYR A 139 -5.18 -13.02 13.04
N ARG A 140 -6.23 -13.65 13.57
CA ARG A 140 -6.88 -14.80 12.94
C ARG A 140 -7.51 -14.41 11.61
N ASP A 141 -8.27 -13.33 11.61
CA ASP A 141 -9.04 -12.89 10.45
C ASP A 141 -8.09 -12.40 9.33
N THR A 142 -6.96 -11.78 9.70
CA THR A 142 -5.91 -11.41 8.76
C THR A 142 -5.25 -12.65 8.12
N LYS A 143 -4.94 -13.71 8.89
CA LYS A 143 -4.40 -14.95 8.31
C LYS A 143 -5.32 -15.53 7.26
N VAL A 144 -6.60 -15.68 7.60
CA VAL A 144 -7.61 -16.19 6.67
C VAL A 144 -7.73 -15.31 5.42
N ALA A 145 -7.73 -13.99 5.59
CA ALA A 145 -7.83 -13.09 4.45
C ALA A 145 -6.60 -13.14 3.54
N MET A 146 -5.38 -13.23 4.10
CA MET A 146 -4.15 -13.32 3.28
C MET A 146 -4.05 -14.66 2.55
N GLU A 147 -4.49 -15.76 3.15
CA GLU A 147 -4.64 -17.04 2.46
C GLU A 147 -5.59 -16.93 1.27
N LYS A 148 -6.72 -16.24 1.44
CA LYS A 148 -7.67 -15.97 0.34
C LYS A 148 -7.09 -15.07 -0.74
N VAL A 149 -6.25 -14.09 -0.41
CA VAL A 149 -5.52 -13.27 -1.40
C VAL A 149 -4.60 -14.14 -2.26
N ILE A 150 -3.88 -15.07 -1.66
CA ILE A 150 -3.00 -16.00 -2.39
C ILE A 150 -3.83 -16.91 -3.31
N GLU A 151 -4.95 -17.48 -2.82
CA GLU A 151 -5.87 -18.26 -3.65
C GLU A 151 -6.45 -17.44 -4.82
N ALA A 152 -6.82 -16.18 -4.57
CA ALA A 152 -7.33 -15.29 -5.61
C ALA A 152 -6.27 -14.99 -6.68
N ALA A 153 -5.01 -14.79 -6.28
CA ALA A 153 -3.90 -14.61 -7.23
C ALA A 153 -3.75 -15.83 -8.16
N ASP A 154 -3.82 -17.04 -7.62
CA ASP A 154 -3.82 -18.27 -8.42
C ASP A 154 -5.03 -18.36 -9.35
N GLN A 155 -6.21 -17.96 -8.89
CA GLN A 155 -7.41 -17.91 -9.71
C GLN A 155 -7.26 -16.92 -10.87
N PHE A 156 -6.70 -15.73 -10.64
CA PHE A 156 -6.42 -14.76 -11.70
C PHE A 156 -5.44 -15.31 -12.72
N GLN A 157 -4.36 -15.99 -12.29
CA GLN A 157 -3.43 -16.63 -13.20
C GLN A 157 -4.12 -17.68 -14.09
N ASN A 158 -5.00 -18.48 -13.53
CA ASN A 158 -5.71 -19.52 -14.28
C ASN A 158 -6.79 -18.96 -15.19
N LEU A 159 -7.62 -18.03 -14.72
CA LEU A 159 -8.78 -17.50 -15.46
C LEU A 159 -8.38 -16.46 -16.51
N ILE A 160 -7.45 -15.57 -16.18
CA ILE A 160 -7.06 -14.45 -17.03
C ILE A 160 -5.74 -14.76 -17.72
N GLY A 161 -4.69 -15.05 -16.95
CA GLY A 161 -3.36 -15.32 -17.47
C GLY A 161 -3.30 -16.52 -18.40
N GLY A 162 -4.12 -17.54 -18.14
CA GLY A 162 -4.28 -18.70 -19.02
C GLY A 162 -5.09 -18.45 -20.30
N ASN A 163 -5.87 -17.36 -20.37
CA ASN A 163 -6.80 -17.11 -21.45
C ASN A 163 -6.10 -16.66 -22.74
N GLU A 164 -6.35 -17.37 -23.84
CA GLU A 164 -5.70 -17.09 -25.12
C GLU A 164 -6.10 -15.74 -25.74
N VAL A 165 -7.33 -15.26 -25.52
CA VAL A 165 -7.77 -13.94 -25.98
C VAL A 165 -7.06 -12.85 -25.22
N PHE A 166 -6.92 -12.99 -23.91
CA PHE A 166 -6.17 -12.08 -23.05
C PHE A 166 -4.71 -12.00 -23.47
N LYS A 167 -4.05 -13.16 -23.64
CA LYS A 167 -2.67 -13.24 -24.12
C LYS A 167 -2.47 -12.54 -25.45
N LYS A 168 -3.36 -12.77 -26.44
CA LYS A 168 -3.28 -12.15 -27.76
C LYS A 168 -3.48 -10.62 -27.73
N ARG A 169 -4.20 -10.10 -26.75
CA ARG A 169 -4.46 -8.66 -26.59
C ARG A 169 -3.39 -7.94 -25.78
N THR A 170 -2.58 -8.65 -25.01
CA THR A 170 -1.64 -8.06 -24.06
C THR A 170 -0.17 -8.39 -24.32
N LYS A 171 0.14 -9.60 -24.84
CA LYS A 171 1.53 -9.97 -25.15
C LYS A 171 2.04 -9.22 -26.37
N ASN A 172 3.25 -8.69 -26.24
CA ASN A 172 3.91 -7.85 -27.25
C ASN A 172 3.13 -6.56 -27.60
N VAL A 173 2.24 -6.13 -26.73
CA VAL A 173 1.49 -4.88 -26.90
C VAL A 173 2.00 -3.86 -25.88
N GLY A 174 2.26 -2.62 -26.33
CA GLY A 174 2.74 -1.55 -25.46
C GLY A 174 4.08 -1.87 -24.81
N VAL A 175 5.00 -2.48 -25.54
CA VAL A 175 6.34 -2.83 -25.04
C VAL A 175 7.10 -1.58 -24.63
N LEU A 176 7.59 -1.59 -23.40
CA LEU A 176 8.44 -0.56 -22.82
C LEU A 176 9.76 -1.21 -22.38
N THR A 177 10.85 -0.86 -23.04
CA THR A 177 12.16 -1.41 -22.69
C THR A 177 12.66 -0.82 -21.36
N ALA A 178 13.53 -1.55 -20.66
CA ALA A 178 14.14 -1.07 -19.43
C ALA A 178 14.84 0.28 -19.61
N GLU A 179 15.64 0.42 -20.69
CA GLU A 179 16.34 1.66 -21.02
C GLU A 179 15.38 2.85 -21.19
N THR A 180 14.28 2.64 -21.93
CA THR A 180 13.28 3.70 -22.12
C THR A 180 12.57 4.03 -20.81
N ALA A 181 12.18 3.01 -20.04
CA ALA A 181 11.53 3.19 -18.75
C ALA A 181 12.39 4.02 -17.78
N GLU A 182 13.67 3.70 -17.66
CA GLU A 182 14.62 4.44 -16.82
C GLU A 182 14.83 5.87 -17.32
N ALA A 183 14.96 6.07 -18.63
CA ALA A 183 15.15 7.41 -19.22
C ALA A 183 13.96 8.34 -18.97
N TYR A 184 12.74 7.80 -18.90
CA TYR A 184 11.53 8.54 -18.58
C TYR A 184 11.23 8.61 -17.07
N GLY A 185 12.06 8.02 -16.22
CA GLY A 185 11.86 8.01 -14.77
C GLY A 185 10.66 7.17 -14.32
N VAL A 186 10.30 6.15 -15.10
CA VAL A 186 9.22 5.21 -14.74
C VAL A 186 9.59 4.43 -13.48
N SER A 187 8.63 4.17 -12.63
CA SER A 187 8.80 3.44 -11.38
C SER A 187 7.73 2.35 -11.22
N GLY A 188 7.77 1.63 -10.09
CA GLY A 188 6.73 0.70 -9.69
C GLY A 188 6.59 -0.53 -10.59
N PRO A 189 5.37 -1.10 -10.67
CA PRO A 189 5.11 -2.34 -11.43
C PRO A 189 5.42 -2.22 -12.92
N ILE A 190 5.30 -1.03 -13.52
CA ILE A 190 5.64 -0.80 -14.93
C ILE A 190 7.14 -0.97 -15.15
N LEU A 191 7.98 -0.38 -14.30
CA LEU A 191 9.44 -0.53 -14.38
C LEU A 191 9.84 -1.99 -14.13
N ARG A 192 9.23 -2.64 -13.15
CA ARG A 192 9.49 -4.06 -12.88
C ARG A 192 9.04 -4.97 -14.02
N ALA A 193 7.95 -4.65 -14.68
CA ALA A 193 7.51 -5.37 -15.89
C ALA A 193 8.54 -5.29 -17.03
N SER A 194 9.30 -4.20 -17.12
CA SER A 194 10.40 -4.03 -18.06
C SER A 194 11.71 -4.74 -17.63
N GLY A 195 11.68 -5.58 -16.59
CA GLY A 195 12.80 -6.39 -16.13
C GLY A 195 13.71 -5.73 -15.09
N VAL A 196 13.46 -4.49 -14.70
CA VAL A 196 14.28 -3.79 -13.71
C VAL A 196 13.86 -4.15 -12.30
N LYS A 197 14.74 -4.79 -11.54
CA LYS A 197 14.49 -5.19 -10.14
C LYS A 197 14.66 -3.97 -9.20
N SER A 198 13.70 -3.05 -9.25
CA SER A 198 13.68 -1.85 -8.41
C SER A 198 12.43 -1.81 -7.54
N ASP A 199 12.61 -1.73 -6.22
CA ASP A 199 11.51 -1.62 -5.24
C ASP A 199 11.93 -0.70 -4.09
N LEU A 200 11.13 0.32 -3.83
CA LEU A 200 11.39 1.28 -2.75
C LEU A 200 11.33 0.66 -1.36
N ARG A 201 10.66 -0.48 -1.20
CA ARG A 201 10.63 -1.22 0.08
C ARG A 201 12.02 -1.64 0.54
N THR A 202 12.93 -1.89 -0.39
CA THR A 202 14.33 -2.24 -0.06
C THR A 202 15.21 -1.03 0.23
N GLN A 203 14.71 0.18 -0.01
CA GLN A 203 15.46 1.44 0.11
C GLN A 203 14.93 2.34 1.23
N THR A 204 13.76 2.00 1.81
CA THR A 204 13.11 2.81 2.83
C THR A 204 13.51 2.35 4.24
N ASP A 205 13.69 3.30 5.13
CA ASP A 205 14.06 3.10 6.54
C ASP A 205 12.92 3.43 7.53
N TYR A 206 11.78 3.91 7.02
CA TYR A 206 10.66 4.33 7.88
C TYR A 206 9.65 3.21 8.19
N LEU A 207 9.75 2.07 7.51
CA LEU A 207 9.01 0.84 7.78
C LEU A 207 9.98 -0.35 7.79
N PRO A 208 9.73 -1.38 8.62
CA PRO A 208 10.69 -2.47 8.88
C PRO A 208 10.63 -3.57 7.81
N TYR A 209 10.73 -3.20 6.51
CA TYR A 209 10.71 -4.18 5.40
C TYR A 209 11.92 -5.10 5.39
N ASP A 210 13.04 -4.66 5.93
CA ASP A 210 14.29 -5.41 6.07
C ASP A 210 14.20 -6.61 7.02
N GLN A 211 13.10 -6.70 7.79
CA GLN A 211 12.86 -7.80 8.73
C GLN A 211 12.06 -8.96 8.10
N PHE A 212 11.64 -8.84 6.85
CA PHE A 212 10.74 -9.80 6.20
C PHE A 212 11.31 -10.34 4.90
N ASP A 213 11.02 -11.63 4.65
CA ASP A 213 11.40 -12.30 3.42
C ASP A 213 10.29 -12.11 2.36
N TYR A 214 10.65 -11.56 1.22
CA TYR A 214 9.78 -11.42 0.05
C TYR A 214 10.61 -11.28 -1.22
N ASP A 215 10.00 -11.67 -2.33
CA ASP A 215 10.59 -11.47 -3.64
C ASP A 215 10.11 -10.16 -4.29
N ILE A 216 10.88 -9.68 -5.26
CA ILE A 216 10.51 -8.56 -6.12
C ILE A 216 10.21 -9.15 -7.50
N PRO A 217 8.94 -9.36 -7.86
CA PRO A 217 8.56 -9.87 -9.17
C PRO A 217 8.97 -8.93 -10.28
N THR A 218 9.51 -9.49 -11.36
CA THR A 218 9.86 -8.75 -12.58
C THR A 218 9.29 -9.45 -13.80
N GLY A 219 9.00 -8.67 -14.86
CA GLY A 219 8.69 -9.17 -16.18
C GLY A 219 9.95 -9.36 -17.04
N GLU A 220 9.77 -9.80 -18.26
CA GLU A 220 10.85 -10.02 -19.24
C GLU A 220 10.69 -9.14 -20.49
N ASN A 221 9.43 -8.91 -20.92
CA ASN A 221 9.13 -8.28 -22.20
C ASN A 221 8.73 -6.80 -22.07
N GLY A 222 8.39 -6.34 -20.89
CA GLY A 222 7.93 -4.96 -20.65
C GLY A 222 6.60 -4.65 -21.35
N ASP A 223 5.79 -5.67 -21.64
CA ASP A 223 4.51 -5.52 -22.33
C ASP A 223 3.32 -5.42 -21.38
N CYS A 224 2.13 -5.31 -21.94
CA CYS A 224 0.90 -5.23 -21.16
C CYS A 224 0.63 -6.48 -20.34
N TYR A 225 1.05 -7.67 -20.81
CA TYR A 225 0.90 -8.92 -20.06
C TYR A 225 1.80 -8.92 -18.82
N ASP A 226 3.06 -8.55 -18.99
CA ASP A 226 4.04 -8.53 -17.88
C ASP A 226 3.60 -7.51 -16.80
N ARG A 227 3.05 -6.36 -17.18
CA ARG A 227 2.52 -5.37 -16.22
C ARG A 227 1.36 -5.94 -15.39
N TRP A 228 0.51 -6.75 -15.98
CA TRP A 228 -0.55 -7.45 -15.27
C TRP A 228 0.01 -8.56 -14.37
N ASP A 229 0.90 -9.40 -14.89
CA ASP A 229 1.48 -10.56 -14.21
C ASP A 229 2.29 -10.17 -12.97
N VAL A 230 3.11 -9.12 -13.10
CA VAL A 230 3.87 -8.56 -11.97
C VAL A 230 2.94 -8.17 -10.81
N ARG A 231 1.83 -7.52 -11.08
CA ARG A 231 0.88 -7.10 -10.03
C ARG A 231 0.19 -8.26 -9.35
N VAL A 232 -0.17 -9.30 -10.08
CA VAL A 232 -0.71 -10.53 -9.49
C VAL A 232 0.31 -11.17 -8.56
N LYS A 233 1.58 -11.26 -8.98
CA LYS A 233 2.66 -11.81 -8.15
C LYS A 233 2.94 -10.93 -6.93
N GLU A 234 2.88 -9.62 -7.06
CA GLU A 234 3.06 -8.68 -5.95
C GLU A 234 1.97 -8.81 -4.88
N MET A 235 0.74 -9.18 -5.23
CA MET A 235 -0.29 -9.48 -4.23
C MET A 235 0.12 -10.64 -3.32
N VAL A 236 0.74 -11.68 -3.89
CA VAL A 236 1.25 -12.84 -3.12
C VAL A 236 2.37 -12.41 -2.18
N GLU A 237 3.34 -11.63 -2.69
CA GLU A 237 4.45 -11.15 -1.86
C GLU A 237 3.97 -10.22 -0.74
N SER A 238 3.02 -9.32 -1.03
CA SER A 238 2.40 -8.47 0.00
C SER A 238 1.68 -9.30 1.06
N ALA A 239 0.95 -10.35 0.67
CA ALA A 239 0.30 -11.26 1.61
C ALA A 239 1.31 -12.01 2.50
N LYS A 240 2.45 -12.46 1.93
CA LYS A 240 3.55 -13.08 2.70
C LYS A 240 4.14 -12.12 3.74
N ILE A 241 4.38 -10.85 3.35
CA ILE A 241 4.88 -9.83 4.29
C ILE A 241 3.88 -9.63 5.44
N VAL A 242 2.58 -9.52 5.15
CA VAL A 242 1.54 -9.34 6.18
C VAL A 242 1.51 -10.54 7.12
N LEU A 243 1.58 -11.78 6.62
CA LEU A 243 1.59 -12.99 7.43
C LEU A 243 2.81 -13.03 8.38
N GLN A 244 4.00 -12.73 7.88
CA GLN A 244 5.21 -12.64 8.69
C GLN A 244 5.12 -11.54 9.75
N ALA A 245 4.59 -10.36 9.37
CA ALA A 245 4.48 -9.21 10.25
C ALA A 245 3.49 -9.44 11.40
N ILE A 246 2.38 -10.17 11.19
CA ILE A 246 1.47 -10.52 12.29
C ILE A 246 2.04 -11.59 13.21
N ASP A 247 2.86 -12.51 12.70
CA ASP A 247 3.49 -13.55 13.52
C ASP A 247 4.65 -12.99 14.38
N SER A 248 5.32 -11.95 13.90
CA SER A 248 6.45 -11.29 14.59
C SER A 248 6.08 -9.96 15.26
N MET A 249 4.78 -9.66 15.42
CA MET A 249 4.31 -8.38 15.95
C MET A 249 4.93 -8.05 17.33
N PRO A 250 5.74 -6.99 17.43
CA PRO A 250 6.35 -6.62 18.70
C PRO A 250 5.31 -6.07 19.70
N SER A 251 5.59 -6.21 20.99
CA SER A 251 4.85 -5.51 22.03
C SER A 251 5.36 -4.06 22.15
N GLY A 252 4.53 -3.16 22.65
CA GLY A 252 4.94 -1.78 22.88
C GLY A 252 3.85 -0.75 22.71
N PRO A 253 4.19 0.53 22.83
CA PRO A 253 3.24 1.61 22.65
C PRO A 253 2.87 1.82 21.19
N LEU A 254 1.69 2.42 20.96
CA LEU A 254 1.22 2.81 19.63
C LEU A 254 1.73 4.16 19.18
N GLN A 255 2.24 4.96 20.12
CA GLN A 255 2.63 6.32 19.85
C GLN A 255 3.79 6.74 20.73
N ALA A 256 4.76 7.44 20.16
CA ALA A 256 5.82 8.13 20.86
C ALA A 256 5.28 9.30 21.68
N LYS A 257 6.11 9.81 22.60
CA LYS A 257 5.81 11.06 23.29
C LYS A 257 5.94 12.24 22.31
N VAL A 258 4.82 12.83 21.91
CA VAL A 258 4.80 14.01 21.05
C VAL A 258 4.16 15.20 21.76
N PRO A 259 4.57 16.44 21.43
CA PRO A 259 3.94 17.64 21.97
C PRO A 259 2.44 17.69 21.61
N LYS A 260 1.60 18.22 22.51
CA LYS A 260 0.17 18.43 22.25
C LYS A 260 -0.09 19.32 21.03
N VAL A 261 0.79 20.28 20.80
CA VAL A 261 0.77 21.16 19.62
C VAL A 261 1.95 20.77 18.74
N ILE A 262 1.64 20.23 17.57
CA ILE A 262 2.65 19.83 16.58
C ILE A 262 3.20 21.10 15.91
N LYS A 263 4.48 21.36 16.16
CA LYS A 263 5.26 22.41 15.49
C LYS A 263 6.50 21.77 14.90
N VAL A 264 6.45 21.51 13.59
CA VAL A 264 7.60 20.96 12.88
C VAL A 264 8.63 22.07 12.70
N PRO A 265 9.92 21.84 13.00
CA PRO A 265 10.98 22.80 12.78
C PRO A 265 11.07 23.21 11.31
N LYS A 266 11.57 24.45 11.06
CA LYS A 266 11.86 24.89 9.70
C LYS A 266 13.00 24.06 9.12
N GLY A 267 12.72 23.37 8.01
CA GLY A 267 13.69 22.49 7.35
C GLY A 267 13.16 21.93 6.04
N ARG A 268 13.96 21.07 5.45
CA ARG A 268 13.58 20.26 4.28
C ARG A 268 13.92 18.80 4.56
N THR A 269 13.04 17.92 4.16
CA THR A 269 13.27 16.48 4.17
C THR A 269 12.71 15.88 2.90
N TYR A 270 13.24 14.75 2.50
CA TYR A 270 12.75 13.95 1.39
C TYR A 270 12.40 12.56 1.90
N VAL A 271 11.21 12.09 1.58
CA VAL A 271 10.75 10.73 1.87
C VAL A 271 10.12 10.17 0.61
N SER A 272 10.67 9.08 0.11
CA SER A 272 10.10 8.37 -1.04
C SER A 272 8.77 7.74 -0.64
N CYS A 273 7.75 7.91 -1.47
CA CYS A 273 6.44 7.32 -1.24
C CYS A 273 6.41 5.89 -1.76
N LEU A 274 6.00 4.93 -0.93
CA LEU A 274 5.78 3.55 -1.34
C LEU A 274 4.65 3.38 -2.36
N LEU A 275 3.88 4.43 -2.60
CA LEU A 275 2.91 4.50 -3.67
C LEU A 275 3.54 4.24 -5.05
N TYR A 276 4.76 4.71 -5.28
CA TYR A 276 5.52 4.42 -6.49
C TYR A 276 5.87 2.93 -6.68
N THR A 277 5.47 2.08 -5.76
CA THR A 277 5.55 0.62 -5.89
C THR A 277 4.19 -0.01 -6.14
N SER A 278 3.12 0.78 -6.25
CA SER A 278 1.75 0.35 -6.56
C SER A 278 1.21 1.05 -7.81
N ASP A 279 0.06 0.63 -8.32
CA ASP A 279 -0.50 1.12 -9.59
C ASP A 279 -0.90 2.58 -9.61
N ALA A 280 -1.18 3.13 -8.48
CA ALA A 280 -1.86 4.40 -8.39
C ALA A 280 -0.97 5.60 -8.78
N ALA A 281 0.35 5.44 -8.78
CA ALA A 281 1.26 6.46 -9.31
C ALA A 281 1.21 6.55 -10.85
N ASP A 282 0.77 5.47 -11.50
CA ASP A 282 0.77 5.35 -12.96
C ASP A 282 -0.54 5.86 -13.58
N GLU A 283 -1.60 5.99 -12.79
CA GLU A 283 -2.90 6.54 -13.22
C GLU A 283 -2.96 8.09 -13.20
N ASN A 284 -1.93 8.76 -12.70
CA ASN A 284 -1.77 10.20 -12.77
C ASN A 284 -0.71 10.57 -13.82
N PRO A 285 -1.02 10.61 -15.11
CA PRO A 285 -0.15 11.26 -16.07
C PRO A 285 -0.06 12.73 -15.68
N SER A 286 1.15 13.16 -15.34
CA SER A 286 1.52 14.54 -15.02
C SER A 286 1.10 15.54 -16.08
#